data_7e48056a18b081e1fcfd8633eac66828
#
_entry.id   7e48056a18b081e1fcfd8633eac66828
#
_cell.length_a   1.000
_cell.length_b   1.000
_cell.length_c   1.000
_cell.angle_alpha   90.00
_cell.angle_beta   90.00
_cell.angle_gamma   90.00
#
_symmetry.space_group_name_H-M   'P 1'
#
loop_
_entity.id
_entity.type
_entity.pdbx_description
1 polymer ?
#
loop_
_entity_poly.entity_id
_entity_poly.type
_entity_poly.pdbx_seq_one_letter_code
_entity_poly.pdbx_strand_id
1 'polypeptide(L)'
;QIFVLGDSHSAAYRTLLKLASLQLGVEVIEHERGGCGVVRLIGGDPPACAQSREAALQAIETSAKPGDIVLLASLRMPELAGRDWAGDPQAAWAEARAELDVDSRAQAMASAHAVLARLRTAGLQVVIDAPKPLFKASANRCSDWFNRMNPVCAPGLSAPREQLETLRVQQMQQLRELRRDYLNLTVW
;
A
#
# COMPACT_ATOMS: atom_id res chain seq x y z
N GLN A 1 21.36 2.18 0.00
CA GLN A 1 20.49 1.04 0.32
C GLN A 1 19.05 1.32 -0.08
N ILE A 2 18.24 0.27 -0.21
CA ILE A 2 16.79 0.36 -0.39
C ILE A 2 16.13 -0.43 0.74
N PHE A 3 15.39 0.26 1.59
CA PHE A 3 14.56 -0.35 2.61
C PHE A 3 13.14 -0.52 2.07
N VAL A 4 12.57 -1.70 2.23
CA VAL A 4 11.19 -1.98 1.82
C VAL A 4 10.35 -2.16 3.08
N LEU A 5 9.38 -1.29 3.25
CA LEU A 5 8.50 -1.31 4.42
C LEU A 5 7.06 -1.49 3.95
N GLY A 6 6.47 -2.63 4.25
CA GLY A 6 5.16 -2.95 3.74
C GLY A 6 4.51 -4.20 4.30
N ASP A 7 3.39 -4.55 3.70
CA ASP A 7 2.67 -5.79 3.98
C ASP A 7 2.93 -6.84 2.89
N SER A 8 2.11 -7.88 2.81
CA SER A 8 2.23 -8.92 1.77
C SER A 8 2.23 -8.41 0.33
N HIS A 9 1.81 -7.16 0.07
CA HIS A 9 1.87 -6.56 -1.28
C HIS A 9 3.28 -6.14 -1.67
N SER A 10 4.19 -5.96 -0.72
CA SER A 10 5.60 -5.71 -1.01
C SER A 10 6.24 -6.88 -1.75
N ALA A 11 5.74 -8.10 -1.52
CA ALA A 11 6.20 -9.30 -2.23
C ALA A 11 6.04 -9.21 -3.76
N ALA A 12 5.10 -8.41 -4.27
CA ALA A 12 4.95 -8.17 -5.70
C ALA A 12 6.18 -7.49 -6.33
N TYR A 13 6.97 -6.79 -5.54
CA TYR A 13 8.17 -6.07 -5.98
C TYR A 13 9.47 -6.87 -5.85
N ARG A 14 9.45 -8.06 -5.25
CA ARG A 14 10.69 -8.85 -4.97
C ARG A 14 11.52 -9.09 -6.21
N THR A 15 10.91 -9.45 -7.34
CA THR A 15 11.67 -9.65 -8.58
C THR A 15 12.33 -8.36 -9.06
N LEU A 16 11.60 -7.23 -9.04
CA LEU A 16 12.12 -5.92 -9.40
C LEU A 16 13.29 -5.52 -8.47
N LEU A 17 13.09 -5.66 -7.18
CA LEU A 17 14.08 -5.30 -6.15
C LEU A 17 15.35 -6.16 -6.26
N LYS A 18 15.18 -7.47 -6.53
CA LYS A 18 16.30 -8.36 -6.80
C LYS A 18 17.09 -7.93 -8.04
N LEU A 19 16.40 -7.57 -9.12
CA LEU A 19 17.04 -7.07 -10.33
C LEU A 19 17.75 -5.74 -10.08
N ALA A 20 17.14 -4.81 -9.35
CA ALA A 20 17.76 -3.55 -8.96
C ALA A 20 19.03 -3.78 -8.12
N SER A 21 18.97 -4.69 -7.15
CA SER A 21 20.13 -5.08 -6.34
C SER A 21 21.28 -5.59 -7.21
N LEU A 22 20.98 -6.52 -8.13
CA LEU A 22 21.98 -7.11 -9.01
C LEU A 22 22.57 -6.12 -10.04
N GLN A 23 21.74 -5.25 -10.62
CA GLN A 23 22.15 -4.35 -11.69
C GLN A 23 22.80 -3.07 -11.18
N LEU A 24 22.33 -2.56 -10.04
CA LEU A 24 22.78 -1.29 -9.48
C LEU A 24 23.76 -1.47 -8.32
N GLY A 25 23.99 -2.70 -7.86
CA GLY A 25 24.86 -2.97 -6.72
C GLY A 25 24.32 -2.41 -5.39
N VAL A 26 23.00 -2.25 -5.28
CA VAL A 26 22.36 -1.73 -4.07
C VAL A 26 21.88 -2.85 -3.17
N GLU A 27 22.06 -2.68 -1.88
CA GLU A 27 21.51 -3.60 -0.87
C GLU A 27 20.02 -3.33 -0.69
N VAL A 28 19.21 -4.40 -0.62
CA VAL A 28 17.77 -4.33 -0.36
C VAL A 28 17.48 -5.02 0.97
N ILE A 29 16.83 -4.28 1.88
CA ILE A 29 16.47 -4.74 3.23
C ILE A 29 14.96 -4.69 3.37
N GLU A 30 14.33 -5.85 3.57
CA GLU A 30 12.88 -5.97 3.64
C GLU A 30 12.38 -6.04 5.10
N HIS A 31 11.42 -5.16 5.43
CA HIS A 31 10.65 -5.16 6.67
C HIS A 31 9.18 -5.42 6.34
N GLU A 32 8.84 -6.69 6.14
CA GLU A 32 7.48 -7.11 5.78
C GLU A 32 6.71 -7.61 6.99
N ARG A 33 5.48 -7.13 7.15
CA ARG A 33 4.52 -7.69 8.10
C ARG A 33 3.17 -7.88 7.43
N GLY A 34 2.78 -9.12 7.19
CA GLY A 34 1.51 -9.47 6.54
C GLY A 34 0.31 -8.78 7.19
N GLY A 35 -0.51 -8.11 6.39
CA GLY A 35 -1.69 -7.38 6.82
C GLY A 35 -1.43 -6.02 7.48
N CYS A 36 -0.17 -5.63 7.68
CA CYS A 36 0.22 -4.38 8.33
C CYS A 36 0.83 -3.40 7.31
N GLY A 37 0.00 -2.68 6.60
CA GLY A 37 0.45 -1.59 5.75
C GLY A 37 1.00 -0.42 6.58
N VAL A 38 2.03 0.25 6.10
CA VAL A 38 2.72 1.30 6.87
C VAL A 38 2.09 2.67 6.68
N VAL A 39 1.81 3.06 5.45
CA VAL A 39 1.03 4.26 5.13
C VAL A 39 -0.20 3.80 4.35
N ARG A 40 -1.30 3.59 5.03
CA ARG A 40 -2.51 2.98 4.44
C ARG A 40 -3.47 4.00 3.85
N LEU A 41 -3.59 5.17 4.46
CA LEU A 41 -4.52 6.25 4.10
C LEU A 41 -6.03 5.87 4.11
N ILE A 42 -6.39 4.77 4.77
CA ILE A 42 -7.75 4.21 4.83
C ILE A 42 -8.23 3.96 6.27
N GLY A 43 -7.73 4.69 7.24
CA GLY A 43 -8.13 4.56 8.64
C GLY A 43 -6.98 4.14 9.57
N GLY A 44 -7.30 3.87 10.82
CA GLY A 44 -6.34 3.53 11.85
C GLY A 44 -5.68 2.16 11.67
N ASP A 45 -4.53 1.99 12.30
CA ASP A 45 -3.79 0.72 12.30
C ASP A 45 -4.24 -0.18 13.45
N PRO A 46 -4.33 -1.51 13.23
CA PRO A 46 -4.44 -2.45 14.32
C PRO A 46 -3.26 -2.31 15.30
N PRO A 47 -3.46 -2.45 16.61
CA PRO A 47 -2.37 -2.31 17.61
C PRO A 47 -1.14 -3.18 17.33
N ALA A 48 -1.35 -4.41 16.84
CA ALA A 48 -0.25 -5.32 16.46
C ALA A 48 0.59 -4.78 15.30
N CYS A 49 0.02 -3.97 14.42
CA CYS A 49 0.74 -3.35 13.31
C CYS A 49 1.57 -2.15 13.77
N ALA A 50 1.10 -1.41 14.77
CA ALA A 50 1.83 -0.27 15.32
C ALA A 50 3.19 -0.69 15.90
N GLN A 51 3.23 -1.77 16.65
CA GLN A 51 4.48 -2.31 17.21
C GLN A 51 5.47 -2.76 16.14
N SER A 52 4.97 -3.50 15.14
CA SER A 52 5.81 -3.97 14.03
C SER A 52 6.37 -2.80 13.19
N ARG A 53 5.55 -1.78 12.95
CA ARG A 53 5.97 -0.57 12.26
C ARG A 53 7.05 0.18 13.05
N GLU A 54 6.85 0.33 14.35
CA GLU A 54 7.82 0.99 15.23
C GLU A 54 9.18 0.29 15.20
N ALA A 55 9.20 -1.03 15.34
CA ALA A 55 10.43 -1.82 15.28
C ALA A 55 11.14 -1.68 13.91
N ALA A 56 10.39 -1.68 12.82
CA ALA A 56 10.94 -1.49 11.48
C ALA A 56 11.52 -0.08 11.27
N LEU A 57 10.81 0.96 11.72
CA LEU A 57 11.30 2.33 11.64
C LEU A 57 12.58 2.53 12.47
N GLN A 58 12.66 1.98 13.67
CA GLN A 58 13.86 2.03 14.50
C GLN A 58 15.04 1.31 13.84
N ALA A 59 14.80 0.14 13.23
CA ALA A 59 15.84 -0.59 12.50
C ALA A 59 16.37 0.23 11.30
N ILE A 60 15.48 0.87 10.54
CA ILE A 60 15.83 1.75 9.43
C ILE A 60 16.65 2.95 9.93
N GLU A 61 16.17 3.66 10.95
CA GLU A 61 16.85 4.83 11.52
C GLU A 61 18.26 4.52 12.05
N THR A 62 18.47 3.28 12.52
CA THR A 62 19.77 2.84 13.04
C THR A 62 20.76 2.48 11.93
N SER A 63 20.30 1.97 10.80
CA SER A 63 21.15 1.41 9.74
C SER A 63 21.24 2.25 8.48
N ALA A 64 20.23 3.08 8.20
CA ALA A 64 20.16 3.89 7.01
C ALA A 64 21.13 5.08 7.02
N LYS A 65 21.51 5.52 5.84
CA LYS A 65 22.33 6.71 5.61
C LYS A 65 21.51 7.76 4.86
N PRO A 66 21.79 9.06 5.06
CA PRO A 66 21.17 10.10 4.26
C PRO A 66 21.29 9.82 2.76
N GLY A 67 20.17 9.90 2.04
CA GLY A 67 20.08 9.58 0.62
C GLY A 67 19.65 8.15 0.31
N ASP A 68 19.62 7.24 1.28
CA ASP A 68 19.02 5.92 1.10
C ASP A 68 17.51 6.02 0.81
N ILE A 69 16.95 5.00 0.20
CA ILE A 69 15.56 4.97 -0.27
C ILE A 69 14.72 4.08 0.64
N VAL A 70 13.53 4.54 1.00
CA VAL A 70 12.49 3.73 1.65
C VAL A 70 11.32 3.56 0.70
N LEU A 71 11.04 2.33 0.28
CA LEU A 71 9.87 1.97 -0.49
C LEU A 71 8.73 1.57 0.46
N LEU A 72 7.66 2.36 0.48
CA LEU A 72 6.43 2.08 1.23
C LEU A 72 5.44 1.37 0.31
N ALA A 73 5.44 0.05 0.31
CA ALA A 73 4.75 -0.80 -0.66
C ALA A 73 3.46 -1.43 -0.08
N SER A 74 2.55 -0.62 0.42
CA SER A 74 1.34 -1.12 1.08
C SER A 74 0.05 -0.37 0.76
N LEU A 75 0.11 0.59 -0.16
CA LEU A 75 -1.07 1.35 -0.48
C LEU A 75 -2.00 0.54 -1.40
N ARG A 76 -3.24 0.38 -0.99
CA ARG A 76 -4.30 -0.29 -1.75
C ARG A 76 -5.51 0.61 -1.84
N MET A 77 -6.33 0.33 -2.85
CA MET A 77 -7.72 0.76 -2.78
C MET A 77 -8.41 0.07 -1.59
N PRO A 78 -9.47 0.67 -1.01
CA PRO A 78 -10.31 -0.03 -0.05
C PRO A 78 -10.65 -1.42 -0.57
N GLU A 79 -10.62 -2.43 0.29
CA GLU A 79 -10.81 -3.82 -0.12
C GLU A 79 -12.18 -3.99 -0.76
N LEU A 80 -12.22 -4.28 -2.06
CA LEU A 80 -13.46 -4.55 -2.80
C LEU A 80 -14.06 -5.91 -2.48
N ALA A 81 -13.27 -6.82 -1.95
CA ALA A 81 -13.71 -8.10 -1.46
C ALA A 81 -13.30 -8.17 0.00
N GLY A 82 -14.24 -8.23 0.88
CA GLY A 82 -14.01 -8.67 2.24
C GLY A 82 -13.19 -9.98 2.21
N ARG A 83 -12.53 -10.33 3.29
CA ARG A 83 -11.74 -11.56 3.40
C ARG A 83 -12.55 -12.83 3.08
N ASP A 84 -13.86 -12.73 3.17
CA ASP A 84 -14.81 -13.75 2.77
C ASP A 84 -15.20 -13.56 1.31
N TRP A 85 -14.57 -14.33 0.45
CA TRP A 85 -14.84 -14.44 -1.00
C TRP A 85 -16.31 -14.78 -1.35
N ALA A 86 -17.15 -14.98 -0.35
CA ALA A 86 -18.57 -15.22 -0.45
C ALA A 86 -19.42 -13.95 -0.25
N GLY A 87 -18.81 -12.79 0.01
CA GLY A 87 -19.51 -11.53 0.21
C GLY A 87 -20.14 -10.99 -1.08
N ASP A 88 -21.17 -10.17 -0.93
CA ASP A 88 -21.80 -9.46 -2.04
C ASP A 88 -20.80 -8.47 -2.68
N PRO A 89 -20.41 -8.66 -3.97
CA PRO A 89 -19.49 -7.75 -4.65
C PRO A 89 -20.02 -6.32 -4.74
N GLN A 90 -21.35 -6.13 -4.75
CA GLN A 90 -21.95 -4.80 -4.83
C GLN A 90 -21.83 -4.07 -3.51
N ALA A 91 -22.03 -4.77 -2.38
CA ALA A 91 -21.84 -4.21 -1.05
C ALA A 91 -20.36 -3.80 -0.86
N ALA A 92 -19.42 -4.64 -1.22
CA ALA A 92 -17.99 -4.33 -1.16
C ALA A 92 -17.62 -3.11 -2.02
N TRP A 93 -18.22 -2.95 -3.21
CA TRP A 93 -18.04 -1.76 -4.03
C TRP A 93 -18.67 -0.51 -3.45
N ALA A 94 -19.83 -0.64 -2.79
CA ALA A 94 -20.47 0.47 -2.10
C ALA A 94 -19.62 0.93 -0.91
N GLU A 95 -19.11 -0.01 -0.11
CA GLU A 95 -18.18 0.28 0.99
C GLU A 95 -16.89 0.94 0.51
N ALA A 96 -16.30 0.44 -0.57
CA ALA A 96 -15.09 1.02 -1.15
C ALA A 96 -15.27 2.44 -1.71
N ARG A 97 -16.51 2.83 -2.03
CA ARG A 97 -16.86 4.19 -2.46
C ARG A 97 -17.22 5.12 -1.31
N ALA A 98 -17.50 4.56 -0.13
CA ALA A 98 -17.85 5.37 1.02
C ALA A 98 -16.69 6.32 1.35
N GLU A 99 -17.02 7.57 1.58
CA GLU A 99 -16.03 8.53 2.04
C GLU A 99 -15.60 8.14 3.46
N LEU A 100 -14.30 8.24 3.71
CA LEU A 100 -13.80 8.17 5.07
C LEU A 100 -14.43 9.30 5.88
N ASP A 101 -14.93 8.98 7.05
CA ASP A 101 -15.34 10.00 7.98
C ASP A 101 -14.15 10.89 8.38
N VAL A 102 -14.45 12.07 8.87
CA VAL A 102 -13.45 13.11 9.17
C VAL A 102 -12.39 12.60 10.16
N ASP A 103 -12.81 11.86 11.17
CA ASP A 103 -11.91 11.36 12.22
C ASP A 103 -10.99 10.26 11.69
N SER A 104 -11.52 9.32 10.93
CA SER A 104 -10.73 8.26 10.27
C SER A 104 -9.71 8.84 9.30
N ARG A 105 -10.12 9.86 8.53
CA ARG A 105 -9.20 10.57 7.63
C ARG A 105 -8.10 11.29 8.41
N ALA A 106 -8.46 12.00 9.47
CA ALA A 106 -7.49 12.72 10.30
C ALA A 106 -6.48 11.74 10.94
N GLN A 107 -6.94 10.60 11.46
CA GLN A 107 -6.07 9.56 12.02
C GLN A 107 -5.14 8.97 10.97
N ALA A 108 -5.64 8.68 9.77
CA ALA A 108 -4.84 8.16 8.67
C ALA A 108 -3.74 9.14 8.26
N MET A 109 -4.08 10.42 8.14
CA MET A 109 -3.11 11.48 7.82
C MET A 109 -2.09 11.68 8.94
N ALA A 110 -2.52 11.71 10.21
CA ALA A 110 -1.62 11.82 11.35
C ALA A 110 -0.61 10.65 11.40
N SER A 111 -1.08 9.42 11.16
CA SER A 111 -0.21 8.25 11.07
C SER A 111 0.79 8.36 9.93
N ALA A 112 0.36 8.81 8.75
CA ALA A 112 1.24 9.04 7.61
C ALA A 112 2.30 10.11 7.90
N HIS A 113 1.89 11.25 8.48
CA HIS A 113 2.80 12.33 8.88
C HIS A 113 3.85 11.85 9.89
N ALA A 114 3.45 11.06 10.89
CA ALA A 114 4.38 10.51 11.88
C ALA A 114 5.49 9.68 11.24
N VAL A 115 5.15 8.80 10.28
CA VAL A 115 6.13 8.00 9.54
C VAL A 115 7.02 8.88 8.67
N LEU A 116 6.42 9.72 7.83
CA LEU A 116 7.15 10.52 6.84
C LEU A 116 8.08 11.55 7.50
N ALA A 117 7.68 12.13 8.63
CA ALA A 117 8.51 13.07 9.38
C ALA A 117 9.79 12.39 9.90
N ARG A 118 9.69 11.18 10.42
CA ARG A 118 10.85 10.38 10.88
C ARG A 118 11.81 10.09 9.74
N LEU A 119 11.28 9.57 8.62
CA LEU A 119 12.10 9.24 7.44
C LEU A 119 12.76 10.49 6.86
N ARG A 120 12.07 11.64 6.84
CA ARG A 120 12.65 12.92 6.43
C ARG A 120 13.76 13.36 7.38
N THR A 121 13.55 13.25 8.68
CA THR A 121 14.57 13.62 9.69
C THR A 121 15.83 12.76 9.56
N ALA A 122 15.68 11.50 9.18
CA ALA A 122 16.80 10.61 8.87
C ALA A 122 17.46 10.89 7.50
N GLY A 123 16.97 11.86 6.73
CA GLY A 123 17.54 12.25 5.43
C GLY A 123 17.23 11.27 4.29
N LEU A 124 16.19 10.45 4.43
CA LEU A 124 15.85 9.38 3.49
C LEU A 124 14.94 9.87 2.37
N GLN A 125 15.08 9.26 1.19
CA GLN A 125 14.13 9.42 0.09
C GLN A 125 13.00 8.41 0.25
N VAL A 126 11.77 8.84 0.09
CA VAL A 126 10.60 7.98 0.28
C VAL A 126 9.89 7.77 -1.05
N VAL A 127 9.61 6.53 -1.38
CA VAL A 127 8.78 6.15 -2.53
C VAL A 127 7.53 5.45 -2.01
N ILE A 128 6.36 5.97 -2.34
CA ILE A 128 5.08 5.33 -2.07
C ILE A 128 4.49 4.85 -3.38
N ASP A 129 4.08 3.59 -3.45
CA ASP A 129 3.30 3.10 -4.57
C ASP A 129 1.88 3.67 -4.55
N ALA A 130 1.38 4.11 -5.72
CA ALA A 130 -0.01 4.55 -5.85
C ALA A 130 -0.98 3.39 -5.55
N PRO A 131 -2.23 3.69 -5.12
CA PRO A 131 -3.21 2.65 -4.84
C PRO A 131 -3.41 1.71 -6.01
N LYS A 132 -3.14 0.42 -5.79
CA LYS A 132 -3.29 -0.61 -6.82
C LYS A 132 -4.75 -0.89 -7.09
N PRO A 133 -5.15 -1.10 -8.35
CA PRO A 133 -6.51 -1.44 -8.69
C PRO A 133 -6.90 -2.80 -8.08
N LEU A 134 -8.11 -2.86 -7.53
CA LEU A 134 -8.73 -4.10 -7.09
C LEU A 134 -9.83 -4.50 -8.07
N PHE A 135 -9.82 -5.76 -8.47
CA PHE A 135 -10.84 -6.34 -9.32
C PHE A 135 -11.91 -7.05 -8.49
N LYS A 136 -13.10 -7.19 -9.04
CA LYS A 136 -14.22 -7.89 -8.37
C LYS A 136 -13.95 -9.38 -8.16
N ALA A 137 -13.06 -9.96 -8.95
CA ALA A 137 -12.60 -11.33 -8.82
C ALA A 137 -11.09 -11.36 -8.56
N SER A 138 -10.62 -12.38 -7.87
CA SER A 138 -9.21 -12.56 -7.57
C SER A 138 -8.43 -12.97 -8.81
N ALA A 139 -7.52 -12.12 -9.27
CA ALA A 139 -6.74 -12.38 -10.47
C ALA A 139 -5.90 -13.67 -10.36
N ASN A 140 -5.30 -13.94 -9.20
CA ASN A 140 -4.49 -15.14 -8.99
C ASN A 140 -5.29 -16.45 -8.98
N ARG A 141 -6.60 -16.39 -8.74
CA ARG A 141 -7.49 -17.58 -8.81
C ARG A 141 -8.21 -17.68 -10.13
N CYS A 142 -8.54 -16.54 -10.74
CA CYS A 142 -9.46 -16.48 -11.88
C CYS A 142 -8.77 -16.28 -13.22
N SER A 143 -7.44 -16.14 -13.25
CA SER A 143 -6.66 -16.08 -14.50
C SER A 143 -6.55 -17.44 -15.19
N ASP A 144 -6.67 -18.52 -14.43
CA ASP A 144 -6.55 -19.86 -14.97
C ASP A 144 -7.81 -20.30 -15.72
N TRP A 145 -7.64 -20.91 -16.89
CA TRP A 145 -8.74 -21.33 -17.77
C TRP A 145 -9.71 -22.30 -17.09
N PHE A 146 -9.22 -23.17 -16.19
CA PHE A 146 -10.04 -24.17 -15.49
C PHE A 146 -10.89 -23.57 -14.36
N ASN A 147 -10.56 -22.37 -13.90
CA ASN A 147 -11.32 -21.67 -12.88
C ASN A 147 -12.43 -20.75 -13.44
N ARG A 148 -12.53 -20.61 -14.77
CA ARG A 148 -13.51 -19.70 -15.39
C ARG A 148 -14.96 -19.97 -15.01
N MET A 149 -15.29 -21.24 -14.73
CA MET A 149 -16.64 -21.66 -14.34
C MET A 149 -16.88 -21.57 -12.84
N ASN A 150 -15.87 -21.17 -12.04
CA ASN A 150 -16.02 -21.01 -10.61
C ASN A 150 -16.89 -19.75 -10.33
N PRO A 151 -17.96 -19.88 -9.54
CA PRO A 151 -18.83 -18.72 -9.20
C PRO A 151 -18.08 -17.52 -8.62
N VAL A 152 -16.97 -17.74 -7.90
CA VAL A 152 -16.09 -16.68 -7.38
C VAL A 152 -15.47 -15.85 -8.49
N CYS A 153 -15.36 -16.41 -9.70
CA CYS A 153 -14.79 -15.73 -10.86
C CYS A 153 -15.85 -15.06 -11.76
N ALA A 154 -17.13 -15.27 -11.46
CA ALA A 154 -18.23 -14.70 -12.24
C ALA A 154 -18.19 -13.17 -12.38
N PRO A 155 -17.73 -12.37 -11.36
CA PRO A 155 -17.59 -10.93 -11.51
C PRO A 155 -16.53 -10.48 -12.54
N GLY A 156 -15.65 -11.39 -12.95
CA GLY A 156 -14.64 -11.14 -13.98
C GLY A 156 -13.42 -10.33 -13.50
N LEU A 157 -12.41 -10.30 -14.37
CA LEU A 157 -11.14 -9.58 -14.15
C LEU A 157 -11.10 -8.23 -14.87
N SER A 158 -12.24 -7.73 -15.31
CA SER A 158 -12.36 -6.42 -15.95
C SER A 158 -13.09 -5.45 -15.04
N ALA A 159 -12.61 -4.23 -14.97
CA ALA A 159 -13.29 -3.13 -14.32
C ALA A 159 -13.17 -1.87 -15.19
N PRO A 160 -14.25 -1.08 -15.38
CA PRO A 160 -14.15 0.18 -16.08
C PRO A 160 -13.13 1.10 -15.41
N ARG A 161 -12.27 1.72 -16.21
CA ARG A 161 -11.22 2.62 -15.71
C ARG A 161 -11.79 3.73 -14.83
N GLU A 162 -12.90 4.32 -15.25
CA GLU A 162 -13.58 5.39 -14.51
C GLU A 162 -13.97 4.96 -13.09
N GLN A 163 -14.45 3.71 -12.92
CA GLN A 163 -14.78 3.18 -11.62
C GLN A 163 -13.52 3.03 -10.74
N LEU A 164 -12.43 2.52 -11.31
CA LEU A 164 -11.16 2.38 -10.57
C LEU A 164 -10.59 3.74 -10.18
N GLU A 165 -10.71 4.73 -11.05
CA GLU A 165 -10.28 6.10 -10.74
C GLU A 165 -11.11 6.74 -9.63
N THR A 166 -12.42 6.51 -9.61
CA THR A 166 -13.31 6.97 -8.54
C THR A 166 -12.90 6.39 -7.19
N LEU A 167 -12.56 5.10 -7.13
CA LEU A 167 -12.16 4.44 -5.88
C LEU A 167 -10.87 4.98 -5.26
N ARG A 168 -9.94 5.47 -6.07
CA ARG A 168 -8.65 5.98 -5.59
C ARG A 168 -8.60 7.49 -5.35
N VAL A 169 -9.66 8.23 -5.68
CA VAL A 169 -9.66 9.70 -5.62
C VAL A 169 -9.22 10.23 -4.26
N GLN A 170 -9.79 9.70 -3.18
CA GLN A 170 -9.48 10.15 -1.82
C GLN A 170 -8.01 9.93 -1.46
N GLN A 171 -7.49 8.73 -1.69
CA GLN A 171 -6.09 8.42 -1.39
C GLN A 171 -5.13 9.22 -2.25
N MET A 172 -5.45 9.42 -3.52
CA MET A 172 -4.64 10.28 -4.39
C MET A 172 -4.66 11.74 -3.95
N GLN A 173 -5.76 12.22 -3.36
CA GLN A 173 -5.81 13.54 -2.77
C GLN A 173 -4.92 13.63 -1.53
N GLN A 174 -5.03 12.68 -0.62
CA GLN A 174 -4.16 12.58 0.57
C GLN A 174 -2.67 12.50 0.19
N LEU A 175 -2.32 11.72 -0.84
CA LEU A 175 -0.94 11.66 -1.34
C LEU A 175 -0.46 13.00 -1.91
N ARG A 176 -1.33 13.76 -2.59
CA ARG A 176 -0.96 15.11 -3.05
C ARG A 176 -0.74 16.08 -1.90
N GLU A 177 -1.54 15.98 -0.83
CA GLU A 177 -1.37 16.76 0.40
C GLU A 177 -0.01 16.42 1.02
N LEU A 178 0.30 15.15 1.24
CA LEU A 178 1.57 14.70 1.79
C LEU A 178 2.79 15.13 0.94
N ARG A 179 2.69 15.09 -0.39
CA ARG A 179 3.78 15.55 -1.28
C ARG A 179 4.08 17.04 -1.17
N ARG A 180 3.14 17.88 -0.77
CA ARG A 180 3.38 19.30 -0.53
C ARG A 180 4.23 19.51 0.73
N ASP A 181 4.03 18.65 1.74
CA ASP A 181 4.68 18.77 3.03
C ASP A 181 6.04 18.04 3.07
N TYR A 182 6.23 17.05 2.20
CA TYR A 182 7.41 16.19 2.15
C TYR A 182 8.02 16.17 0.75
N LEU A 183 9.02 17.04 0.52
CA LEU A 183 9.72 17.15 -0.78
C LEU A 183 10.55 15.91 -1.12
N ASN A 184 10.90 15.10 -0.13
CA ASN A 184 11.59 13.82 -0.28
C ASN A 184 10.62 12.65 -0.60
N LEU A 185 9.32 12.92 -0.79
CA LEU A 185 8.30 11.93 -1.11
C LEU A 185 8.03 11.88 -2.61
N THR A 186 8.21 10.71 -3.21
CA THR A 186 7.81 10.38 -4.57
C THR A 186 6.62 9.42 -4.54
N VAL A 187 5.60 9.69 -5.33
CA VAL A 187 4.48 8.78 -5.58
C VAL A 187 4.71 8.10 -6.92
N TRP A 188 4.75 6.77 -6.93
CA TRP A 188 5.08 5.93 -8.09
C TRP A 188 3.87 5.14 -8.58
#